data_4097f7b097d59d378e7d577125046412
#
_entry.id   4097f7b097d59d378e7d577125046412
#
_cell.length_a   1.000
_cell.length_b   1.000
_cell.length_c   1.000
_cell.angle_alpha   90.00
_cell.angle_beta   90.00
_cell.angle_gamma   90.00
#
_symmetry.space_group_name_H-M   'P 1'
#
loop_
_entity.id
_entity.type
_entity.pdbx_description
1 polymer ?
#
loop_
_entity_poly.entity_id
_entity_poly.type
_entity_poly.pdbx_seq_one_letter_code
_entity_poly.pdbx_strand_id
1 'polypeptide(L)'
;GLGLTATGTVLLLARLWDGITDPVVGQLSDRTRGRLGRRRPWLAASLPLVLAGAWMLFRPPEGAGAMHLLAWSFVLYLGWTMMQVPHQAWGAELSDDYAERARIAAWREAFALCGVILAASLPAILPAAGLAGAQDGAAAALAAIAVLTCVLLPPAGLAMLAVVPEPPPLRGASAGWREGLRLLAGNRPFRRLLGAWFLNGIANGLPSTLFLLFVAHRLELAELQGPFLLAYFLAGLAGVPLALALARRIGKHRAWCVAMLANCLAFAPAPLLEPGAALAFGAICVATGLCLGADLALPPAIQADVVDEDSAAGGEGRAGLY
;
A
#
# COMPACT_ATOMS: atom_id res chain seq x y z
N GLY A 1 -25.50 -13.64 -1.18
CA GLY A 1 -24.24 -12.96 -0.84
C GLY A 1 -23.93 -13.09 0.64
N LEU A 2 -22.67 -12.97 1.00
CA LEU A 2 -22.23 -12.93 2.40
C LEU A 2 -22.76 -11.66 3.07
N GLY A 3 -23.25 -11.78 4.31
CA GLY A 3 -23.69 -10.62 5.09
C GLY A 3 -22.51 -9.69 5.42
N LEU A 4 -22.78 -8.39 5.60
CA LEU A 4 -21.76 -7.36 5.90
C LEU A 4 -20.90 -7.73 7.11
N THR A 5 -21.50 -8.30 8.16
CA THR A 5 -20.79 -8.71 9.38
C THR A 5 -19.79 -9.84 9.08
N ALA A 6 -20.19 -10.87 8.32
CA ALA A 6 -19.30 -11.97 7.97
C ALA A 6 -18.13 -11.49 7.09
N THR A 7 -18.41 -10.65 6.11
CA THR A 7 -17.38 -10.05 5.26
C THR A 7 -16.41 -9.18 6.07
N GLY A 8 -16.94 -8.32 6.97
CA GLY A 8 -16.12 -7.49 7.85
C GLY A 8 -15.21 -8.31 8.78
N THR A 9 -15.75 -9.40 9.34
CA THR A 9 -14.97 -10.31 10.20
C THR A 9 -13.84 -10.97 9.42
N VAL A 10 -14.11 -11.46 8.21
CA VAL A 10 -13.10 -12.08 7.34
C VAL A 10 -11.98 -11.08 7.01
N LEU A 11 -12.34 -9.86 6.64
CA LEU A 11 -11.36 -8.81 6.32
C LEU A 11 -10.53 -8.41 7.55
N LEU A 12 -11.13 -8.34 8.74
CA LEU A 12 -10.40 -8.09 9.98
C LEU A 12 -9.39 -9.20 10.28
N LEU A 13 -9.81 -10.48 10.17
CA LEU A 13 -8.92 -11.63 10.37
C LEU A 13 -7.77 -11.63 9.36
N ALA A 14 -8.04 -11.27 8.10
CA ALA A 14 -7.02 -11.16 7.07
C ALA A 14 -6.01 -10.03 7.39
N ARG A 15 -6.46 -8.91 7.95
CA ARG A 15 -5.57 -7.82 8.39
C ARG A 15 -4.71 -8.19 9.60
N LEU A 16 -5.27 -8.95 10.56
CA LEU A 16 -4.49 -9.47 11.67
C LEU A 16 -3.44 -10.48 11.21
N TRP A 17 -3.79 -11.31 10.21
CA TRP A 17 -2.86 -12.22 9.57
C TRP A 17 -1.67 -11.49 8.94
N ASP A 18 -1.94 -10.43 8.19
CA ASP A 18 -0.95 -9.55 7.58
C ASP A 18 0.03 -9.00 8.63
N GLY A 19 -0.50 -8.44 9.72
CA GLY A 19 0.32 -7.92 10.82
C GLY A 19 1.23 -8.95 11.50
N ILE A 20 0.92 -10.25 11.38
CA ILE A 20 1.77 -11.34 11.88
C ILE A 20 2.78 -11.77 10.82
N THR A 21 2.34 -11.87 9.56
CA THR A 21 3.18 -12.39 8.48
C THR A 21 4.26 -11.40 8.04
N ASP A 22 4.01 -10.09 8.10
CA ASP A 22 4.98 -9.07 7.68
C ASP A 22 6.31 -9.18 8.45
N PRO A 23 6.33 -9.16 9.79
CA PRO A 23 7.58 -9.29 10.54
C PRO A 23 8.24 -10.66 10.34
N VAL A 24 7.45 -11.74 10.23
CA VAL A 24 7.97 -13.09 10.02
C VAL A 24 8.66 -13.20 8.67
N VAL A 25 8.01 -12.76 7.60
CA VAL A 25 8.57 -12.77 6.24
C VAL A 25 9.80 -11.85 6.17
N GLY A 26 9.73 -10.66 6.78
CA GLY A 26 10.86 -9.74 6.85
C GLY A 26 12.10 -10.43 7.42
N GLN A 27 11.97 -11.04 8.60
CA GLN A 27 13.08 -11.72 9.26
C GLN A 27 13.56 -12.96 8.49
N LEU A 28 12.64 -13.77 7.96
CA LEU A 28 13.01 -14.96 7.20
C LEU A 28 13.71 -14.59 5.90
N SER A 29 13.25 -13.54 5.21
CA SER A 29 13.88 -13.07 3.98
C SER A 29 15.29 -12.52 4.24
N ASP A 30 15.52 -11.84 5.37
CA ASP A 30 16.85 -11.37 5.77
C ASP A 30 17.84 -12.50 6.07
N ARG A 31 17.33 -13.63 6.58
CA ARG A 31 18.14 -14.81 6.93
C ARG A 31 18.33 -15.79 5.78
N THR A 32 17.56 -15.64 4.71
CA THR A 32 17.65 -16.55 3.58
C THR A 32 19.05 -16.48 2.93
N ARG A 33 19.67 -17.63 2.80
CA ARG A 33 20.98 -17.80 2.13
C ARG A 33 20.84 -18.88 1.10
N GLY A 34 21.11 -18.57 -0.18
CA GLY A 34 20.97 -19.54 -1.24
C GLY A 34 21.68 -19.09 -2.52
N ARG A 35 21.76 -19.97 -3.52
CA ARG A 35 22.36 -19.67 -4.84
C ARG A 35 21.61 -18.57 -5.61
N LEU A 36 20.30 -18.40 -5.35
CA LEU A 36 19.47 -17.38 -5.97
C LEU A 36 19.54 -16.03 -5.25
N GLY A 37 20.33 -15.93 -4.19
CA GLY A 37 20.40 -14.74 -3.36
C GLY A 37 19.40 -14.77 -2.19
N ARG A 38 19.17 -13.61 -1.57
CA ARG A 38 18.35 -13.45 -0.35
C ARG A 38 16.91 -13.06 -0.68
N ARG A 39 16.70 -12.15 -1.61
CA ARG A 39 15.40 -11.55 -1.93
C ARG A 39 14.66 -12.28 -3.07
N ARG A 40 15.39 -12.72 -4.10
CA ARG A 40 14.81 -13.38 -5.29
C ARG A 40 13.92 -14.59 -4.98
N PRO A 41 14.29 -15.53 -4.08
CA PRO A 41 13.46 -16.71 -3.80
C PRO A 41 12.06 -16.33 -3.26
N TRP A 42 11.98 -15.29 -2.43
CA TRP A 42 10.72 -14.82 -1.85
C TRP A 42 9.81 -14.21 -2.91
N LEU A 43 10.37 -13.37 -3.78
CA LEU A 43 9.61 -12.79 -4.89
C LEU A 43 9.17 -13.88 -5.88
N ALA A 44 10.02 -14.83 -6.23
CA ALA A 44 9.65 -15.92 -7.12
C ALA A 44 8.52 -16.78 -6.52
N ALA A 45 8.56 -17.09 -5.21
CA ALA A 45 7.54 -17.85 -4.52
C ALA A 45 6.24 -17.06 -4.32
N SER A 46 6.30 -15.73 -4.23
CA SER A 46 5.10 -14.89 -4.07
C SER A 46 4.23 -14.84 -5.32
N LEU A 47 4.84 -14.91 -6.52
CA LEU A 47 4.10 -14.79 -7.79
C LEU A 47 2.93 -15.78 -7.89
N PRO A 48 3.11 -17.11 -7.75
CA PRO A 48 2.00 -18.04 -7.84
C PRO A 48 0.94 -17.83 -6.75
N LEU A 49 1.33 -17.42 -5.54
CA LEU A 49 0.40 -17.16 -4.45
C LEU A 49 -0.49 -15.94 -4.75
N VAL A 50 0.11 -14.85 -5.23
CA VAL A 50 -0.66 -13.64 -5.59
C VAL A 50 -1.58 -13.92 -6.78
N LEU A 51 -1.09 -14.64 -7.81
CA LEU A 51 -1.89 -14.98 -8.99
C LEU A 51 -3.09 -15.87 -8.62
N ALA A 52 -2.87 -16.94 -7.84
CA ALA A 52 -3.93 -17.83 -7.41
C ALA A 52 -4.93 -17.12 -6.47
N GLY A 53 -4.43 -16.35 -5.51
CA GLY A 53 -5.25 -15.58 -4.59
C GLY A 53 -6.12 -14.53 -5.29
N ALA A 54 -5.53 -13.75 -6.20
CA ALA A 54 -6.25 -12.75 -6.97
C ALA A 54 -7.31 -13.40 -7.88
N TRP A 55 -6.95 -14.48 -8.58
CA TRP A 55 -7.88 -15.18 -9.44
C TRP A 55 -9.09 -15.72 -8.68
N MET A 56 -8.86 -16.42 -7.58
CA MET A 56 -9.91 -17.06 -6.79
C MET A 56 -10.78 -16.07 -6.00
N LEU A 57 -10.22 -14.91 -5.60
CA LEU A 57 -10.99 -13.88 -4.91
C LEU A 57 -11.84 -13.03 -5.86
N PHE A 58 -11.27 -12.67 -7.01
CA PHE A 58 -11.95 -11.76 -7.93
C PHE A 58 -12.81 -12.48 -8.99
N ARG A 59 -12.66 -13.81 -9.09
CA ARG A 59 -13.51 -14.69 -9.89
C ARG A 59 -13.95 -15.90 -9.06
N PRO A 60 -14.73 -15.68 -7.99
CA PRO A 60 -15.16 -16.77 -7.12
C PRO A 60 -16.05 -17.77 -7.90
N PRO A 61 -15.93 -19.08 -7.62
CA PRO A 61 -16.84 -20.07 -8.18
C PRO A 61 -18.26 -19.90 -7.62
N GLU A 62 -19.23 -20.47 -8.33
CA GLU A 62 -20.63 -20.49 -7.86
C GLU A 62 -20.72 -21.16 -6.48
N GLY A 63 -21.45 -20.53 -5.56
CA GLY A 63 -21.59 -21.03 -4.19
C GLY A 63 -20.43 -20.71 -3.24
N ALA A 64 -19.46 -19.88 -3.66
CA ALA A 64 -18.38 -19.47 -2.77
C ALA A 64 -18.90 -18.78 -1.50
N GLY A 65 -18.55 -19.32 -0.34
CA GLY A 65 -18.96 -18.84 0.98
C GLY A 65 -17.86 -18.10 1.73
N ALA A 66 -18.10 -17.78 3.02
CA ALA A 66 -17.15 -17.07 3.89
C ALA A 66 -15.80 -17.80 4.03
N MET A 67 -15.81 -19.13 4.06
CA MET A 67 -14.56 -19.92 4.14
C MET A 67 -13.71 -19.78 2.89
N HIS A 68 -14.32 -19.73 1.70
CA HIS A 68 -13.60 -19.45 0.45
C HIS A 68 -12.96 -18.07 0.48
N LEU A 69 -13.73 -17.04 0.88
CA LEU A 69 -13.23 -15.68 1.02
C LEU A 69 -12.06 -15.61 2.02
N LEU A 70 -12.19 -16.24 3.20
CA LEU A 70 -11.16 -16.26 4.23
C LEU A 70 -9.87 -16.96 3.74
N ALA A 71 -10.00 -18.17 3.21
CA ALA A 71 -8.85 -18.97 2.79
C ALA A 71 -8.05 -18.26 1.69
N TRP A 72 -8.72 -17.76 0.65
CA TRP A 72 -8.05 -17.08 -0.45
C TRP A 72 -7.56 -15.68 -0.10
N SER A 73 -8.21 -15.01 0.86
CA SER A 73 -7.65 -13.78 1.43
C SER A 73 -6.33 -14.06 2.13
N PHE A 74 -6.23 -15.11 2.93
CA PHE A 74 -4.98 -15.48 3.61
C PHE A 74 -3.87 -15.81 2.60
N VAL A 75 -4.20 -16.55 1.53
CA VAL A 75 -3.22 -16.85 0.46
C VAL A 75 -2.77 -15.58 -0.25
N LEU A 76 -3.70 -14.68 -0.61
CA LEU A 76 -3.37 -13.43 -1.29
C LEU A 76 -2.53 -12.52 -0.42
N TYR A 77 -2.91 -12.32 0.86
CA TYR A 77 -2.16 -11.49 1.79
C TYR A 77 -0.76 -12.06 2.06
N LEU A 78 -0.64 -13.38 2.26
CA LEU A 78 0.68 -14.02 2.39
C LEU A 78 1.55 -13.79 1.15
N GLY A 79 0.99 -14.01 -0.05
CA GLY A 79 1.68 -13.75 -1.32
C GLY A 79 2.07 -12.28 -1.45
N TRP A 80 1.19 -11.36 -1.04
CA TRP A 80 1.45 -9.93 -1.03
C TRP A 80 2.59 -9.56 -0.08
N THR A 81 2.56 -10.04 1.17
CA THR A 81 3.63 -9.83 2.14
C THR A 81 4.97 -10.36 1.64
N MET A 82 4.99 -11.59 1.09
CA MET A 82 6.19 -12.20 0.52
C MET A 82 6.75 -11.41 -0.68
N MET A 83 5.90 -10.69 -1.39
CA MET A 83 6.32 -9.80 -2.48
C MET A 83 6.76 -8.43 -1.95
N GLN A 84 5.92 -7.78 -1.15
CA GLN A 84 6.08 -6.38 -0.76
C GLN A 84 7.26 -6.15 0.19
N VAL A 85 7.39 -6.94 1.25
CA VAL A 85 8.42 -6.75 2.27
C VAL A 85 9.82 -6.95 1.69
N PRO A 86 10.15 -8.08 1.00
CA PRO A 86 11.44 -8.24 0.37
C PRO A 86 11.71 -7.24 -0.76
N HIS A 87 10.68 -6.84 -1.53
CA HIS A 87 10.81 -5.86 -2.61
C HIS A 87 11.18 -4.47 -2.09
N GLN A 88 10.54 -4.02 -1.00
CA GLN A 88 10.89 -2.73 -0.38
C GLN A 88 12.31 -2.73 0.16
N ALA A 89 12.68 -3.78 0.89
CA ALA A 89 14.03 -3.93 1.40
C ALA A 89 15.08 -4.03 0.28
N TRP A 90 14.76 -4.75 -0.80
CA TRP A 90 15.65 -4.85 -1.96
C TRP A 90 15.89 -3.48 -2.59
N GLY A 91 14.82 -2.68 -2.81
CA GLY A 91 14.95 -1.32 -3.34
C GLY A 91 15.81 -0.39 -2.50
N ALA A 92 15.76 -0.53 -1.17
CA ALA A 92 16.59 0.24 -0.23
C ALA A 92 18.07 -0.19 -0.24
N GLU A 93 18.35 -1.43 -0.64
CA GLU A 93 19.69 -2.04 -0.67
C GLU A 93 20.40 -1.92 -2.03
N LEU A 94 19.74 -1.38 -3.08
CA LEU A 94 20.28 -1.32 -4.44
C LEU A 94 21.36 -0.25 -4.63
N SER A 95 21.39 0.78 -3.80
CA SER A 95 22.36 1.87 -3.90
C SER A 95 22.74 2.37 -2.52
N ASP A 96 24.00 2.76 -2.35
CA ASP A 96 24.50 3.45 -1.16
C ASP A 96 24.20 4.97 -1.22
N ASP A 97 23.88 5.49 -2.41
CA ASP A 97 23.52 6.88 -2.60
C ASP A 97 22.06 7.15 -2.16
N TYR A 98 21.91 8.03 -1.20
CA TYR A 98 20.62 8.45 -0.65
C TYR A 98 19.67 9.03 -1.73
N ALA A 99 20.19 9.84 -2.65
CA ALA A 99 19.38 10.45 -3.71
C ALA A 99 18.87 9.38 -4.70
N GLU A 100 19.68 8.37 -4.98
CA GLU A 100 19.31 7.27 -5.85
C GLU A 100 18.28 6.35 -5.18
N ARG A 101 18.44 6.02 -3.92
CA ARG A 101 17.42 5.28 -3.13
C ARG A 101 16.08 6.01 -3.11
N ALA A 102 16.10 7.33 -2.88
CA ALA A 102 14.88 8.15 -2.92
C ALA A 102 14.22 8.13 -4.31
N ARG A 103 15.02 8.15 -5.40
CA ARG A 103 14.52 8.05 -6.77
C ARG A 103 13.88 6.68 -7.05
N ILE A 104 14.50 5.58 -6.62
CA ILE A 104 13.95 4.23 -6.75
C ILE A 104 12.60 4.13 -6.01
N ALA A 105 12.54 4.60 -4.77
CA ALA A 105 11.30 4.61 -4.00
C ALA A 105 10.21 5.46 -4.66
N ALA A 106 10.55 6.66 -5.18
CA ALA A 106 9.61 7.54 -5.85
C ALA A 106 9.02 6.90 -7.12
N TRP A 107 9.84 6.23 -7.95
CA TRP A 107 9.35 5.51 -9.12
C TRP A 107 8.43 4.36 -8.74
N ARG A 108 8.77 3.59 -7.70
CA ARG A 108 7.94 2.52 -7.18
C ARG A 108 6.55 3.03 -6.78
N GLU A 109 6.49 4.11 -6.00
CA GLU A 109 5.23 4.72 -5.56
C GLU A 109 4.43 5.30 -6.75
N ALA A 110 5.10 5.92 -7.71
CA ALA A 110 4.45 6.43 -8.91
C ALA A 110 3.77 5.30 -9.71
N PHE A 111 4.47 4.18 -9.94
CA PHE A 111 3.87 3.02 -10.62
C PHE A 111 2.75 2.36 -9.80
N ALA A 112 2.88 2.32 -8.47
CA ALA A 112 1.81 1.83 -7.60
C ALA A 112 0.55 2.70 -7.73
N LEU A 113 0.68 4.03 -7.72
CA LEU A 113 -0.43 4.95 -7.96
C LEU A 113 -1.04 4.78 -9.34
N CYS A 114 -0.23 4.62 -10.40
CA CYS A 114 -0.75 4.33 -11.74
C CYS A 114 -1.58 3.04 -11.76
N GLY A 115 -1.13 2.00 -11.06
CA GLY A 115 -1.89 0.75 -10.90
C GLY A 115 -3.22 0.94 -10.17
N VAL A 116 -3.23 1.74 -9.10
CA VAL A 116 -4.45 2.06 -8.35
C VAL A 116 -5.43 2.86 -9.22
N ILE A 117 -4.95 3.88 -9.94
CA ILE A 117 -5.78 4.67 -10.86
C ILE A 117 -6.38 3.78 -11.95
N LEU A 118 -5.58 2.90 -12.55
CA LEU A 118 -6.05 1.96 -13.56
C LEU A 118 -7.14 1.05 -12.99
N ALA A 119 -6.89 0.42 -11.83
CA ALA A 119 -7.87 -0.46 -11.19
C ALA A 119 -9.16 0.27 -10.81
N ALA A 120 -9.05 1.48 -10.26
CA ALA A 120 -10.20 2.30 -9.86
C ALA A 120 -11.04 2.80 -11.06
N SER A 121 -10.44 2.95 -12.23
CA SER A 121 -11.14 3.40 -13.45
C SER A 121 -11.85 2.27 -14.20
N LEU A 122 -11.52 1.01 -13.96
CA LEU A 122 -12.11 -0.14 -14.67
C LEU A 122 -13.65 -0.20 -14.59
N PRO A 123 -14.31 0.04 -13.43
CA PRO A 123 -15.77 0.02 -13.35
C PRO A 123 -16.45 1.02 -14.29
N ALA A 124 -15.80 2.13 -14.61
CA ALA A 124 -16.31 3.13 -15.55
C ALA A 124 -15.92 2.83 -17.01
N ILE A 125 -14.70 2.34 -17.22
CA ILE A 125 -14.16 2.09 -18.58
C ILE A 125 -14.84 0.89 -19.23
N LEU A 126 -15.08 -0.22 -18.51
CA LEU A 126 -15.58 -1.45 -19.09
C LEU A 126 -16.99 -1.31 -19.69
N PRO A 127 -17.98 -0.71 -19.01
CA PRO A 127 -19.27 -0.44 -19.61
C PRO A 127 -19.20 0.56 -20.79
N ALA A 128 -18.38 1.61 -20.67
CA ALA A 128 -18.21 2.59 -21.74
C ALA A 128 -17.57 2.00 -23.00
N ALA A 129 -16.72 0.98 -22.84
CA ALA A 129 -16.11 0.23 -23.95
C ALA A 129 -17.02 -0.89 -24.50
N GLY A 130 -18.23 -1.09 -23.95
CA GLY A 130 -19.13 -2.19 -24.35
C GLY A 130 -18.66 -3.58 -23.91
N LEU A 131 -17.70 -3.65 -22.98
CA LEU A 131 -17.12 -4.91 -22.49
C LEU A 131 -17.85 -5.47 -21.25
N ALA A 132 -18.80 -4.73 -20.70
CA ALA A 132 -19.64 -5.16 -19.59
C ALA A 132 -20.99 -4.45 -19.62
N GLY A 133 -22.03 -5.10 -19.09
CA GLY A 133 -23.33 -4.46 -18.85
C GLY A 133 -23.24 -3.44 -17.71
N ALA A 134 -24.05 -2.39 -17.74
CA ALA A 134 -24.04 -1.36 -16.69
C ALA A 134 -24.35 -1.92 -15.29
N GLN A 135 -25.12 -3.02 -15.18
CA GLN A 135 -25.46 -3.67 -13.92
C GLN A 135 -24.37 -4.61 -13.41
N ASP A 136 -23.49 -5.11 -14.28
CA ASP A 136 -22.42 -6.06 -13.95
C ASP A 136 -21.05 -5.36 -13.75
N GLY A 137 -21.01 -4.04 -13.80
CA GLY A 137 -19.78 -3.23 -13.84
C GLY A 137 -18.78 -3.56 -12.71
N ALA A 138 -19.26 -3.77 -11.49
CA ALA A 138 -18.38 -4.09 -10.35
C ALA A 138 -17.80 -5.52 -10.46
N ALA A 139 -18.60 -6.51 -10.82
CA ALA A 139 -18.14 -7.89 -11.00
C ALA A 139 -17.19 -8.01 -12.20
N ALA A 140 -17.53 -7.35 -13.31
CA ALA A 140 -16.68 -7.27 -14.50
C ALA A 140 -15.33 -6.57 -14.19
N ALA A 141 -15.34 -5.51 -13.39
CA ALA A 141 -14.12 -4.81 -12.97
C ALA A 141 -13.23 -5.72 -12.10
N LEU A 142 -13.79 -6.45 -11.14
CA LEU A 142 -13.03 -7.42 -10.34
C LEU A 142 -12.42 -8.51 -11.23
N ALA A 143 -13.21 -9.07 -12.16
CA ALA A 143 -12.71 -10.05 -13.11
C ALA A 143 -11.59 -9.48 -14.01
N ALA A 144 -11.72 -8.23 -14.46
CA ALA A 144 -10.70 -7.55 -15.23
C ALA A 144 -9.41 -7.33 -14.43
N ILE A 145 -9.51 -6.96 -13.14
CA ILE A 145 -8.36 -6.84 -12.24
C ILE A 145 -7.65 -8.20 -12.11
N ALA A 146 -8.39 -9.31 -11.96
CA ALA A 146 -7.80 -10.65 -11.92
C ALA A 146 -7.01 -10.95 -13.21
N VAL A 147 -7.61 -10.70 -14.37
CA VAL A 147 -6.97 -10.93 -15.67
C VAL A 147 -5.74 -10.02 -15.83
N LEU A 148 -5.86 -8.73 -15.52
CA LEU A 148 -4.73 -7.79 -15.58
C LEU A 148 -3.57 -8.23 -14.69
N THR A 149 -3.88 -8.67 -13.48
CA THR A 149 -2.86 -9.21 -12.56
C THR A 149 -2.17 -10.42 -13.17
N CYS A 150 -2.93 -11.37 -13.74
CA CYS A 150 -2.37 -12.57 -14.37
C CYS A 150 -1.54 -12.26 -15.63
N VAL A 151 -1.86 -11.19 -16.35
CA VAL A 151 -1.15 -10.79 -17.56
C VAL A 151 0.10 -9.95 -17.25
N LEU A 152 0.02 -9.00 -16.32
CA LEU A 152 1.08 -8.03 -16.05
C LEU A 152 2.09 -8.52 -14.99
N LEU A 153 1.64 -9.21 -13.94
CA LEU A 153 2.52 -9.58 -12.84
C LEU A 153 3.61 -10.58 -13.23
N PRO A 154 3.35 -11.66 -14.01
CA PRO A 154 4.40 -12.61 -14.39
C PRO A 154 5.55 -11.98 -15.21
N PRO A 155 5.28 -11.23 -16.30
CA PRO A 155 6.37 -10.64 -17.07
C PRO A 155 7.12 -9.56 -16.28
N ALA A 156 6.42 -8.75 -15.45
CA ALA A 156 7.05 -7.76 -14.60
C ALA A 156 7.92 -8.42 -13.52
N GLY A 157 7.41 -9.45 -12.85
CA GLY A 157 8.16 -10.21 -11.85
C GLY A 157 9.37 -10.93 -12.44
N LEU A 158 9.21 -11.55 -13.59
CA LEU A 158 10.32 -12.22 -14.30
C LEU A 158 11.37 -11.21 -14.77
N ALA A 159 10.96 -10.07 -15.33
CA ALA A 159 11.88 -9.01 -15.71
C ALA A 159 12.66 -8.47 -14.51
N MET A 160 11.99 -8.24 -13.39
CA MET A 160 12.64 -7.82 -12.15
C MET A 160 13.66 -8.86 -11.67
N LEU A 161 13.28 -10.14 -11.62
CA LEU A 161 14.16 -11.23 -11.20
C LEU A 161 15.36 -11.43 -12.12
N ALA A 162 15.22 -11.12 -13.41
CA ALA A 162 16.28 -11.25 -14.40
C ALA A 162 17.24 -10.05 -14.40
N VAL A 163 16.72 -8.83 -14.31
CA VAL A 163 17.47 -7.59 -14.57
C VAL A 163 18.04 -6.97 -13.29
N VAL A 164 17.28 -7.00 -12.18
CA VAL A 164 17.70 -6.31 -10.95
C VAL A 164 18.79 -7.11 -10.25
N PRO A 165 19.97 -6.51 -9.96
CA PRO A 165 21.03 -7.20 -9.26
C PRO A 165 20.64 -7.55 -7.83
N GLU A 166 21.06 -8.74 -7.36
CA GLU A 166 20.86 -9.13 -5.97
C GLU A 166 21.79 -8.30 -5.07
N PRO A 167 21.31 -7.74 -3.97
CA PRO A 167 22.15 -6.97 -3.06
C PRO A 167 23.19 -7.86 -2.39
N PRO A 168 24.36 -7.30 -2.04
CA PRO A 168 25.41 -8.07 -1.39
C PRO A 168 24.91 -8.66 -0.07
N PRO A 169 25.44 -9.81 0.36
CA PRO A 169 25.06 -10.41 1.64
C PRO A 169 25.40 -9.44 2.78
N LEU A 170 24.48 -9.28 3.73
CA LEU A 170 24.71 -8.46 4.91
C LEU A 170 25.93 -8.99 5.68
N ARG A 171 26.87 -8.11 5.95
CA ARG A 171 28.02 -8.37 6.81
C ARG A 171 27.55 -8.25 8.26
N GLY A 172 27.20 -9.37 8.88
CA GLY A 172 26.80 -9.41 10.28
C GLY A 172 25.74 -10.48 10.56
N ALA A 173 25.65 -10.93 11.81
CA ALA A 173 24.57 -11.80 12.24
C ALA A 173 23.30 -10.96 12.36
N SER A 174 22.21 -11.35 11.66
CA SER A 174 20.90 -10.73 11.89
C SER A 174 20.54 -10.91 13.37
N ALA A 175 20.18 -9.81 14.03
CA ALA A 175 19.74 -9.85 15.43
C ALA A 175 18.61 -10.89 15.59
N GLY A 176 18.62 -11.62 16.70
CA GLY A 176 17.55 -12.53 17.04
C GLY A 176 16.22 -11.76 17.19
N TRP A 177 15.07 -12.39 16.92
CA TRP A 177 13.74 -11.79 17.05
C TRP A 177 13.55 -10.99 18.35
N ARG A 178 13.91 -11.56 19.49
CA ARG A 178 13.79 -10.89 20.79
C ARG A 178 14.73 -9.68 20.92
N GLU A 179 15.93 -9.80 20.38
CA GLU A 179 16.91 -8.73 20.38
C GLU A 179 16.48 -7.59 19.44
N GLY A 180 16.00 -7.93 18.24
CA GLY A 180 15.43 -6.97 17.30
C GLY A 180 14.28 -6.18 17.92
N LEU A 181 13.28 -6.83 18.52
CA LEU A 181 12.18 -6.17 19.21
C LEU A 181 12.65 -5.28 20.37
N ARG A 182 13.65 -5.71 21.16
CA ARG A 182 14.20 -4.89 22.23
C ARG A 182 14.89 -3.64 21.70
N LEU A 183 15.62 -3.75 20.60
CA LEU A 183 16.30 -2.63 19.96
C LEU A 183 15.29 -1.64 19.39
N LEU A 184 14.27 -2.11 18.66
CA LEU A 184 13.16 -1.28 18.16
C LEU A 184 12.43 -0.58 19.31
N ALA A 185 12.13 -1.29 20.39
CA ALA A 185 11.50 -0.73 21.57
C ALA A 185 12.39 0.29 22.30
N GLY A 186 13.72 0.19 22.19
CA GLY A 186 14.68 1.16 22.72
C GLY A 186 14.83 2.42 21.86
N ASN A 187 14.57 2.32 20.54
CA ASN A 187 14.72 3.42 19.60
C ASN A 187 13.57 4.44 19.74
N ARG A 188 13.83 5.58 20.38
CA ARG A 188 12.81 6.62 20.61
C ARG A 188 12.30 7.25 19.31
N PRO A 189 13.12 7.65 18.33
CA PRO A 189 12.69 8.13 17.02
C PRO A 189 11.74 7.15 16.33
N PHE A 190 12.10 5.87 16.27
CA PHE A 190 11.27 4.83 15.67
C PHE A 190 9.89 4.69 16.34
N ARG A 191 9.84 4.64 17.68
CA ARG A 191 8.57 4.55 18.40
C ARG A 191 7.65 5.74 18.16
N ARG A 192 8.20 6.95 18.04
CA ARG A 192 7.43 8.15 17.70
C ARG A 192 6.87 8.08 16.29
N LEU A 193 7.70 7.65 15.33
CA LEU A 193 7.27 7.44 13.94
C LEU A 193 6.18 6.38 13.86
N LEU A 194 6.37 5.23 14.49
CA LEU A 194 5.41 4.14 14.55
C LEU A 194 4.07 4.58 15.15
N GLY A 195 4.09 5.31 16.26
CA GLY A 195 2.89 5.85 16.90
C GLY A 195 2.16 6.85 16.01
N ALA A 196 2.88 7.77 15.36
CA ALA A 196 2.30 8.72 14.42
C ALA A 196 1.70 7.99 13.20
N TRP A 197 2.41 7.00 12.66
CA TRP A 197 1.93 6.24 11.51
C TRP A 197 0.72 5.36 11.83
N PHE A 198 0.69 4.77 13.03
CA PHE A 198 -0.47 4.01 13.52
C PHE A 198 -1.72 4.89 13.62
N LEU A 199 -1.60 6.08 14.23
CA LEU A 199 -2.71 7.03 14.34
C LEU A 199 -3.17 7.53 12.97
N ASN A 200 -2.22 7.84 12.08
CA ASN A 200 -2.51 8.24 10.71
C ASN A 200 -3.20 7.10 9.92
N GLY A 201 -2.77 5.86 10.12
CA GLY A 201 -3.40 4.68 9.52
C GLY A 201 -4.85 4.50 9.94
N ILE A 202 -5.18 4.71 11.22
CA ILE A 202 -6.57 4.70 11.71
C ILE A 202 -7.36 5.85 11.08
N ALA A 203 -6.80 7.06 11.08
CA ALA A 203 -7.45 8.25 10.54
C ALA A 203 -7.77 8.13 9.04
N ASN A 204 -6.89 7.52 8.25
CA ASN A 204 -7.10 7.27 6.82
C ASN A 204 -7.94 6.02 6.55
N GLY A 205 -7.87 5.01 7.40
CA GLY A 205 -8.60 3.76 7.25
C GLY A 205 -10.11 3.91 7.34
N LEU A 206 -10.60 4.76 8.25
CA LEU A 206 -12.03 5.02 8.41
C LEU A 206 -12.66 5.64 7.15
N PRO A 207 -12.17 6.78 6.63
CA PRO A 207 -12.71 7.37 5.41
C PRO A 207 -12.60 6.45 4.20
N SER A 208 -11.50 5.75 4.02
CA SER A 208 -11.31 4.85 2.86
C SER A 208 -12.30 3.69 2.86
N THR A 209 -12.62 3.14 4.04
CA THR A 209 -13.59 2.05 4.18
C THR A 209 -15.02 2.54 3.97
N LEU A 210 -15.34 3.73 4.46
CA LEU A 210 -16.70 4.29 4.42
C LEU A 210 -16.98 5.08 3.13
N PHE A 211 -15.97 5.38 2.32
CA PHE A 211 -16.08 6.24 1.15
C PHE A 211 -17.25 5.85 0.22
N LEU A 212 -17.29 4.58 -0.21
CA LEU A 212 -18.32 4.11 -1.13
C LEU A 212 -19.72 4.22 -0.53
N LEU A 213 -19.86 3.88 0.76
CA LEU A 213 -21.13 3.97 1.48
C LEU A 213 -21.56 5.43 1.67
N PHE A 214 -20.62 6.30 2.00
CA PHE A 214 -20.88 7.73 2.18
C PHE A 214 -21.35 8.40 0.88
N VAL A 215 -20.64 8.14 -0.23
CA VAL A 215 -21.00 8.71 -1.53
C VAL A 215 -22.34 8.15 -2.04
N ALA A 216 -22.61 6.85 -1.85
CA ALA A 216 -23.83 6.22 -2.32
C ALA A 216 -25.06 6.62 -1.49
N HIS A 217 -24.94 6.61 -0.15
CA HIS A 217 -26.13 6.71 0.71
C HIS A 217 -26.29 8.10 1.39
N ARG A 218 -25.20 8.81 1.65
CA ARG A 218 -25.26 10.13 2.28
C ARG A 218 -25.34 11.26 1.26
N LEU A 219 -24.53 11.14 0.19
CA LEU A 219 -24.54 12.15 -0.87
C LEU A 219 -25.50 11.80 -2.01
N GLU A 220 -25.98 10.56 -2.11
CA GLU A 220 -26.85 10.06 -3.18
C GLU A 220 -26.19 10.20 -4.58
N LEU A 221 -24.87 10.08 -4.67
CA LEU A 221 -24.05 10.28 -5.86
C LEU A 221 -23.28 9.00 -6.24
N ALA A 222 -23.95 7.83 -6.20
CA ALA A 222 -23.31 6.54 -6.47
C ALA A 222 -22.59 6.49 -7.83
N GLU A 223 -23.08 7.18 -8.84
CA GLU A 223 -22.49 7.25 -10.18
C GLU A 223 -21.17 8.02 -10.22
N LEU A 224 -20.91 8.91 -9.26
CA LEU A 224 -19.71 9.73 -9.17
C LEU A 224 -18.61 9.13 -8.29
N GLN A 225 -18.79 7.93 -7.74
CA GLN A 225 -17.77 7.25 -6.92
C GLN A 225 -16.44 7.10 -7.67
N GLY A 226 -16.47 6.61 -8.90
CA GLY A 226 -15.29 6.46 -9.75
C GLY A 226 -14.58 7.78 -10.05
N PRO A 227 -15.29 8.79 -10.57
CA PRO A 227 -14.75 10.14 -10.77
C PRO A 227 -14.13 10.76 -9.53
N PHE A 228 -14.74 10.63 -8.33
CA PHE A 228 -14.17 11.15 -7.09
C PHE A 228 -12.88 10.43 -6.67
N LEU A 229 -12.85 9.09 -6.79
CA LEU A 229 -11.64 8.32 -6.54
C LEU A 229 -10.52 8.68 -7.51
N LEU A 230 -10.85 8.83 -8.80
CA LEU A 230 -9.89 9.24 -9.82
C LEU A 230 -9.31 10.63 -9.50
N ALA A 231 -10.17 11.60 -9.17
CA ALA A 231 -9.74 12.95 -8.79
C ALA A 231 -8.83 12.93 -7.55
N TYR A 232 -9.19 12.12 -6.53
CA TYR A 232 -8.39 11.93 -5.32
C TYR A 232 -7.00 11.37 -5.61
N PHE A 233 -6.89 10.32 -6.41
CA PHE A 233 -5.59 9.70 -6.72
C PHE A 233 -4.74 10.55 -7.68
N LEU A 234 -5.34 11.23 -8.65
CA LEU A 234 -4.62 12.19 -9.51
C LEU A 234 -4.09 13.37 -8.70
N ALA A 235 -4.87 13.89 -7.76
CA ALA A 235 -4.42 14.90 -6.83
C ALA A 235 -3.29 14.38 -5.94
N GLY A 236 -3.35 13.09 -5.51
CA GLY A 236 -2.30 12.43 -4.76
C GLY A 236 -0.97 12.40 -5.52
N LEU A 237 -1.02 12.05 -6.79
CA LEU A 237 0.17 12.07 -7.66
C LEU A 237 0.77 13.49 -7.76
N ALA A 238 -0.08 14.51 -7.96
CA ALA A 238 0.34 15.92 -7.96
C ALA A 238 0.83 16.40 -6.57
N GLY A 239 0.33 15.81 -5.50
CA GLY A 239 0.72 16.11 -4.12
C GLY A 239 2.13 15.69 -3.76
N VAL A 240 2.68 14.64 -4.38
CA VAL A 240 4.05 14.16 -4.11
C VAL A 240 5.12 15.25 -4.33
N PRO A 241 5.21 15.91 -5.50
CA PRO A 241 6.20 16.97 -5.69
C PRO A 241 5.97 18.17 -4.76
N LEU A 242 4.72 18.49 -4.42
CA LEU A 242 4.41 19.55 -3.45
C LEU A 242 4.92 19.19 -2.05
N ALA A 243 4.69 17.98 -1.60
CA ALA A 243 5.18 17.47 -0.32
C ALA A 243 6.72 17.51 -0.24
N LEU A 244 7.41 17.07 -1.29
CA LEU A 244 8.86 17.12 -1.38
C LEU A 244 9.40 18.55 -1.41
N ALA A 245 8.72 19.46 -2.10
CA ALA A 245 9.07 20.88 -2.11
C ALA A 245 8.90 21.53 -0.73
N LEU A 246 7.80 21.19 -0.02
CA LEU A 246 7.56 21.63 1.33
C LEU A 246 8.58 21.05 2.31
N ALA A 247 8.88 19.76 2.20
CA ALA A 247 9.88 19.09 3.04
C ALA A 247 11.28 19.69 2.91
N ARG A 248 11.66 20.16 1.72
CA ARG A 248 12.92 20.89 1.49
C ARG A 248 12.99 22.22 2.23
N ARG A 249 11.84 22.89 2.43
CA ARG A 249 11.79 24.22 3.08
C ARG A 249 11.72 24.14 4.60
N ILE A 250 10.90 23.25 5.15
CA ILE A 250 10.58 23.20 6.58
C ILE A 250 11.00 21.88 7.28
N GLY A 251 11.59 20.94 6.52
CA GLY A 251 11.97 19.61 6.99
C GLY A 251 10.83 18.58 6.87
N LYS A 252 11.20 17.28 6.73
CA LYS A 252 10.26 16.17 6.46
C LYS A 252 9.18 16.04 7.54
N HIS A 253 9.56 16.06 8.83
CA HIS A 253 8.62 15.91 9.94
C HIS A 253 7.56 17.01 9.98
N ARG A 254 7.99 18.28 9.85
CA ARG A 254 7.06 19.43 9.85
C ARG A 254 6.17 19.41 8.62
N ALA A 255 6.70 19.08 7.47
CA ALA A 255 5.95 18.98 6.23
C ALA A 255 4.85 17.92 6.33
N TRP A 256 5.15 16.76 6.93
CA TRP A 256 4.16 15.72 7.16
C TRP A 256 3.08 16.17 8.16
N CYS A 257 3.45 16.78 9.29
CA CYS A 257 2.48 17.34 10.23
C CYS A 257 1.55 18.37 9.59
N VAL A 258 2.09 19.27 8.75
CA VAL A 258 1.29 20.27 8.02
C VAL A 258 0.32 19.58 7.05
N ALA A 259 0.77 18.56 6.32
CA ALA A 259 -0.09 17.80 5.41
C ALA A 259 -1.20 17.05 6.16
N MET A 260 -0.90 16.40 7.30
CA MET A 260 -1.91 15.72 8.13
C MET A 260 -2.95 16.71 8.66
N LEU A 261 -2.51 17.88 9.14
CA LEU A 261 -3.42 18.92 9.62
C LEU A 261 -4.29 19.48 8.48
N ALA A 262 -3.69 19.74 7.32
CA ALA A 262 -4.42 20.17 6.13
C ALA A 262 -5.45 19.12 5.68
N ASN A 263 -5.10 17.83 5.73
CA ASN A 263 -6.02 16.73 5.45
C ASN A 263 -7.21 16.70 6.39
N CYS A 264 -6.97 16.84 7.71
CA CYS A 264 -8.04 16.90 8.70
C CYS A 264 -8.96 18.10 8.47
N LEU A 265 -8.41 19.28 8.21
CA LEU A 265 -9.18 20.50 7.95
C LEU A 265 -9.99 20.40 6.63
N ALA A 266 -9.40 19.83 5.59
CA ALA A 266 -10.07 19.62 4.31
C ALA A 266 -11.23 18.62 4.42
N PHE A 267 -11.07 17.58 5.26
CA PHE A 267 -12.11 16.55 5.44
C PHE A 267 -13.18 16.93 6.46
N ALA A 268 -12.91 17.87 7.39
CA ALA A 268 -13.82 18.26 8.45
C ALA A 268 -15.24 18.66 7.97
N PRO A 269 -15.44 19.35 6.82
CA PRO A 269 -16.77 19.69 6.33
C PRO A 269 -17.54 18.52 5.70
N ALA A 270 -16.90 17.38 5.40
CA ALA A 270 -17.55 16.26 4.71
C ALA A 270 -18.85 15.78 5.38
N PRO A 271 -18.95 15.58 6.72
CA PRO A 271 -20.18 15.14 7.36
C PRO A 271 -21.34 16.15 7.26
N LEU A 272 -21.05 17.43 6.99
CA LEU A 272 -22.01 18.51 6.89
C LEU A 272 -22.58 18.67 5.48
N LEU A 273 -22.09 17.91 4.51
CA LEU A 273 -22.56 18.00 3.13
C LEU A 273 -23.99 17.47 3.00
N GLU A 274 -24.79 18.16 2.21
CA GLU A 274 -26.13 17.75 1.81
C GLU A 274 -26.12 16.77 0.63
N PRO A 275 -27.18 15.97 0.43
CA PRO A 275 -27.34 15.16 -0.76
C PRO A 275 -27.19 16.00 -2.04
N GLY A 276 -26.48 15.45 -3.05
CA GLY A 276 -26.23 16.16 -4.31
C GLY A 276 -25.05 17.14 -4.30
N ALA A 277 -24.31 17.33 -3.19
CA ALA A 277 -23.20 18.27 -3.09
C ALA A 277 -21.92 17.80 -3.82
N ALA A 278 -22.04 17.50 -5.12
CA ALA A 278 -20.96 16.91 -5.92
C ALA A 278 -19.70 17.78 -5.99
N LEU A 279 -19.84 19.08 -6.25
CA LEU A 279 -18.71 19.99 -6.37
C LEU A 279 -17.95 20.18 -5.04
N ALA A 280 -18.68 20.31 -3.94
CA ALA A 280 -18.08 20.47 -2.62
C ALA A 280 -17.30 19.20 -2.21
N PHE A 281 -17.89 18.02 -2.43
CA PHE A 281 -17.21 16.77 -2.14
C PHE A 281 -16.02 16.51 -3.09
N GLY A 282 -16.15 16.86 -4.37
CA GLY A 282 -15.04 16.81 -5.33
C GLY A 282 -13.86 17.69 -4.90
N ALA A 283 -14.14 18.91 -4.39
CA ALA A 283 -13.09 19.78 -3.85
C ALA A 283 -12.40 19.15 -2.61
N ILE A 284 -13.17 18.50 -1.73
CA ILE A 284 -12.61 17.74 -0.59
C ILE A 284 -11.72 16.60 -1.09
N CYS A 285 -12.16 15.83 -2.10
CA CYS A 285 -11.37 14.75 -2.68
C CYS A 285 -10.05 15.26 -3.25
N VAL A 286 -10.04 16.39 -3.96
CA VAL A 286 -8.82 17.00 -4.49
C VAL A 286 -7.91 17.49 -3.37
N ALA A 287 -8.44 18.21 -2.38
CA ALA A 287 -7.66 18.74 -1.28
C ALA A 287 -7.02 17.63 -0.42
N THR A 288 -7.81 16.60 -0.07
CA THR A 288 -7.32 15.44 0.69
C THR A 288 -6.39 14.57 -0.15
N GLY A 289 -6.65 14.46 -1.46
CA GLY A 289 -5.76 13.80 -2.41
C GLY A 289 -4.37 14.44 -2.45
N LEU A 290 -4.27 15.77 -2.51
CA LEU A 290 -2.96 16.46 -2.43
C LEU A 290 -2.20 16.10 -1.16
N CYS A 291 -2.90 15.93 -0.04
CA CYS A 291 -2.30 15.51 1.23
C CYS A 291 -1.85 14.03 1.20
N LEU A 292 -2.55 13.17 0.45
CA LEU A 292 -2.13 11.78 0.23
C LEU A 292 -0.71 11.68 -0.33
N GLY A 293 -0.32 12.58 -1.24
CA GLY A 293 1.04 12.64 -1.77
C GLY A 293 2.11 12.79 -0.69
N ALA A 294 1.82 13.53 0.38
CA ALA A 294 2.71 13.65 1.53
C ALA A 294 2.76 12.36 2.36
N ASP A 295 1.62 11.70 2.57
CA ASP A 295 1.54 10.42 3.29
C ASP A 295 2.26 9.28 2.56
N LEU A 296 2.35 9.33 1.25
CA LEU A 296 3.08 8.35 0.45
C LEU A 296 4.59 8.60 0.45
N ALA A 297 5.02 9.88 0.41
CA ALA A 297 6.41 10.25 0.21
C ALA A 297 7.19 10.45 1.52
N LEU A 298 6.58 11.05 2.54
CA LEU A 298 7.32 11.52 3.72
C LEU A 298 7.57 10.45 4.79
N PRO A 299 6.61 9.58 5.19
CA PRO A 299 6.85 8.56 6.19
C PRO A 299 7.98 7.59 5.82
N PRO A 300 8.05 7.03 4.59
CA PRO A 300 9.18 6.19 4.18
C PRO A 300 10.52 6.94 4.18
N ALA A 301 10.51 8.23 3.83
CA ALA A 301 11.71 9.06 3.85
C ALA A 301 12.17 9.38 5.29
N ILE A 302 11.24 9.52 6.24
CA ILE A 302 11.55 9.67 7.67
C ILE A 302 12.04 8.35 8.26
N GLN A 303 11.44 7.24 7.88
CA GLN A 303 11.87 5.90 8.29
C GLN A 303 13.31 5.63 7.85
N ALA A 304 13.67 5.98 6.62
CA ALA A 304 15.04 5.87 6.14
C ALA A 304 16.02 6.68 7.00
N ASP A 305 15.67 7.92 7.38
CA ASP A 305 16.50 8.74 8.28
C ASP A 305 16.70 8.08 9.66
N VAL A 306 15.66 7.42 10.21
CA VAL A 306 15.74 6.69 11.49
C VAL A 306 16.65 5.47 11.38
N VAL A 307 16.61 4.76 10.26
CA VAL A 307 17.49 3.61 9.96
C VAL A 307 18.94 4.06 9.82
N ASP A 308 19.17 5.16 9.15
CA ASP A 308 20.51 5.73 8.96
C ASP A 308 21.10 6.20 10.31
N GLU A 309 20.30 6.80 11.20
CA GLU A 309 20.70 7.18 12.56
C GLU A 309 21.08 5.95 13.41
N ASP A 310 20.29 4.86 13.35
CA ASP A 310 20.60 3.60 14.04
C ASP A 310 21.88 2.96 13.49
N SER A 311 22.07 2.98 12.19
CA SER A 311 23.27 2.46 11.52
C SER A 311 24.53 3.22 11.92
N ALA A 312 24.45 4.54 12.01
CA ALA A 312 25.53 5.39 12.50
C ALA A 312 25.88 5.15 13.97
N ALA A 313 24.90 4.72 14.77
CA ALA A 313 25.08 4.33 16.18
C ALA A 313 25.61 2.88 16.36
N GLY A 314 26.05 2.20 15.31
CA GLY A 314 26.58 0.83 15.33
C GLY A 314 25.56 -0.27 15.03
N GLY A 315 24.40 0.09 14.52
CA GLY A 315 23.30 -0.81 14.14
C GLY A 315 23.38 -1.38 12.72
N GLU A 316 24.59 -1.53 12.15
CA GLU A 316 24.74 -2.03 10.77
C GLU A 316 24.01 -3.36 10.52
N GLY A 317 23.31 -3.45 9.38
CA GLY A 317 22.59 -4.67 8.95
C GLY A 317 21.21 -4.89 9.55
N ARG A 318 20.59 -3.87 10.17
CA ARG A 318 19.27 -3.95 10.82
C ARG A 318 18.13 -3.31 10.02
N ALA A 319 18.38 -2.83 8.81
CA ALA A 319 17.38 -2.13 7.98
C ALA A 319 16.10 -2.94 7.74
N GLY A 320 16.18 -4.28 7.70
CA GLY A 320 15.01 -5.14 7.54
C GLY A 320 14.17 -5.35 8.81
N LEU A 321 14.58 -4.78 9.96
CA LEU A 321 13.79 -4.79 11.20
C LEU A 321 12.85 -3.57 11.31
N TYR A 322 13.14 -2.49 10.60
CA TYR A 322 12.38 -1.26 10.54
C TYR A 322 11.33 -1.28 9.42
#